data_96de2a445b4fc3ae4ce0417b890b2b99
#
_entry.id   96de2a445b4fc3ae4ce0417b890b2b99
#
_cell.length_a   1.000
_cell.length_b   1.000
_cell.length_c   1.000
_cell.angle_alpha   90.00
_cell.angle_beta   90.00
_cell.angle_gamma   90.00
#
_symmetry.space_group_name_H-M   'P 1'
#
loop_
_entity.id
_entity.type
_entity.pdbx_description
1 polymer ?
#
loop_
_entity_poly.entity_id
_entity_poly.type
_entity_poly.pdbx_seq_one_letter_code
_entity_poly.pdbx_strand_id
1 'polypeptide(L)'
;WWHILMTPDHWDWRALAVGGATIFFTFLGPKLTKLVPGTILGILAGLGTYFGLAEFVDPSLWLIEGNPLIIGTLEAQGQGLVASVTELWKDIGDLRLGEVAGLFGSALTLAVLLSIDTLKTCIVVDQLTRSRHDSDRELVAQGVANICSATIGGIPGAGAMGPTLVNVNSGGRTRLSGILEGVFALVAALALGSFLAWIPVAALAGILIVVGIRMIDREPLHFVQSRATVFDFVVVLAVVVAALTIGLIAASGVGVALAILLFVREQIGGAVVRHKVYINQTSSTWV
;
A
#
# COMPACT_ATOMS: atom_id res chain seq x y z
N TRP A 1 -10.75 -2.32 -18.65
CA TRP A 1 -10.90 -3.53 -17.82
C TRP A 1 -12.00 -4.47 -18.37
N TRP A 2 -13.18 -3.98 -18.71
CA TRP A 2 -14.26 -4.79 -19.29
C TRP A 2 -13.82 -5.57 -20.54
N HIS A 3 -13.05 -4.93 -21.39
CA HIS A 3 -12.55 -5.56 -22.63
C HIS A 3 -11.68 -6.79 -22.34
N ILE A 4 -10.80 -6.71 -21.35
CA ILE A 4 -9.89 -7.81 -20.97
C ILE A 4 -10.68 -9.01 -20.40
N LEU A 5 -11.72 -8.73 -19.61
CA LEU A 5 -12.56 -9.78 -19.02
C LEU A 5 -13.45 -10.47 -20.06
N MET A 6 -13.83 -9.76 -21.14
CA MET A 6 -14.72 -10.27 -22.18
C MET A 6 -14.00 -10.94 -23.35
N THR A 7 -12.66 -10.92 -23.34
CA THR A 7 -11.84 -11.56 -24.41
C THR A 7 -10.92 -12.62 -23.80
N PRO A 8 -11.46 -13.78 -23.34
CA PRO A 8 -10.65 -14.84 -22.75
C PRO A 8 -9.65 -15.48 -23.74
N ASP A 9 -9.86 -15.31 -25.05
CA ASP A 9 -8.97 -15.82 -26.10
C ASP A 9 -7.57 -15.19 -26.06
N HIS A 10 -7.42 -14.03 -25.39
CA HIS A 10 -6.14 -13.34 -25.20
C HIS A 10 -5.46 -13.70 -23.88
N TRP A 11 -6.05 -14.56 -23.06
CA TRP A 11 -5.47 -14.94 -21.78
C TRP A 11 -4.39 -16.00 -21.98
N ASP A 12 -3.19 -15.69 -21.54
CA ASP A 12 -2.11 -16.67 -21.52
C ASP A 12 -2.32 -17.66 -20.36
N TRP A 13 -2.64 -18.90 -20.68
CA TRP A 13 -2.84 -19.95 -19.68
C TRP A 13 -1.61 -20.18 -18.79
N ARG A 14 -0.39 -19.90 -19.30
CA ARG A 14 0.88 -20.00 -18.55
C ARG A 14 0.90 -18.94 -17.45
N ALA A 15 0.52 -17.70 -17.77
CA ALA A 15 0.36 -16.63 -16.78
C ALA A 15 -0.70 -16.99 -15.73
N LEU A 16 -1.83 -17.58 -16.15
CA LEU A 16 -2.88 -18.01 -15.21
C LEU A 16 -2.40 -19.14 -14.30
N ALA A 17 -1.62 -20.11 -14.80
CA ALA A 17 -1.06 -21.17 -14.00
C ALA A 17 -0.08 -20.63 -12.92
N VAL A 18 0.83 -19.73 -13.32
CA VAL A 18 1.79 -19.09 -12.42
C VAL A 18 1.08 -18.22 -11.37
N GLY A 19 0.16 -17.36 -11.79
CA GLY A 19 -0.62 -16.50 -10.89
C GLY A 19 -1.51 -17.31 -9.94
N GLY A 20 -2.17 -18.36 -10.46
CA GLY A 20 -2.99 -19.27 -9.67
C GLY A 20 -2.20 -20.03 -8.61
N ALA A 21 -1.03 -20.56 -8.97
CA ALA A 21 -0.12 -21.20 -8.02
C ALA A 21 0.33 -20.21 -6.93
N THR A 22 0.69 -18.98 -7.32
CA THR A 22 1.08 -17.93 -6.38
C THR A 22 -0.05 -17.61 -5.40
N ILE A 23 -1.27 -17.41 -5.89
CA ILE A 23 -2.44 -17.13 -5.05
C ILE A 23 -2.67 -18.29 -4.08
N PHE A 24 -2.71 -19.52 -4.59
CA PHE A 24 -2.95 -20.70 -3.79
C PHE A 24 -1.94 -20.85 -2.65
N PHE A 25 -0.65 -20.77 -2.95
CA PHE A 25 0.39 -20.90 -1.92
C PHE A 25 0.48 -19.69 -1.00
N THR A 26 0.11 -18.50 -1.43
CA THR A 26 0.00 -17.33 -0.55
C THR A 26 -1.09 -17.51 0.51
N PHE A 27 -2.22 -18.13 0.16
CA PHE A 27 -3.27 -18.46 1.13
C PHE A 27 -2.95 -19.70 1.98
N LEU A 28 -2.30 -20.69 1.39
CA LEU A 28 -1.95 -21.93 2.08
C LEU A 28 -0.74 -21.77 3.00
N GLY A 29 0.18 -20.86 2.65
CA GLY A 29 1.45 -20.66 3.36
C GLY A 29 1.34 -20.53 4.88
N PRO A 30 0.47 -19.67 5.42
CA PRO A 30 0.29 -19.51 6.86
C PRO A 30 -0.23 -20.79 7.58
N LYS A 31 -0.82 -21.72 6.81
CA LYS A 31 -1.27 -23.04 7.33
C LYS A 31 -0.15 -24.07 7.32
N LEU A 32 0.79 -23.96 6.37
CA LEU A 32 1.92 -24.88 6.23
C LEU A 32 3.06 -24.55 7.20
N THR A 33 3.36 -23.29 7.38
CA THR A 33 4.44 -22.83 8.25
C THR A 33 4.15 -21.46 8.83
N LYS A 34 4.55 -21.26 10.08
CA LYS A 34 4.54 -19.94 10.73
C LYS A 34 5.87 -19.19 10.59
N LEU A 35 6.89 -19.87 10.06
CA LEU A 35 8.24 -19.32 9.96
C LEU A 35 8.41 -18.42 8.74
N VAL A 36 7.72 -18.74 7.63
CA VAL A 36 7.85 -18.02 6.35
C VAL A 36 6.53 -17.35 6.02
N PRO A 37 6.52 -16.04 5.74
CA PRO A 37 5.33 -15.34 5.29
C PRO A 37 4.73 -15.99 4.03
N GLY A 38 3.39 -16.10 4.00
CA GLY A 38 2.69 -16.74 2.88
C GLY A 38 2.98 -16.10 1.51
N THR A 39 3.27 -14.81 1.47
CA THR A 39 3.66 -14.09 0.25
C THR A 39 4.99 -14.60 -0.31
N ILE A 40 5.97 -14.92 0.54
CA ILE A 40 7.25 -15.49 0.10
C ILE A 40 7.02 -16.89 -0.48
N LEU A 41 6.22 -17.72 0.19
CA LEU A 41 5.86 -19.04 -0.35
C LEU A 41 5.11 -18.94 -1.67
N GLY A 42 4.25 -17.94 -1.81
CA GLY A 42 3.55 -17.65 -3.05
C GLY A 42 4.50 -17.31 -4.20
N ILE A 43 5.46 -16.39 -3.97
CA ILE A 43 6.47 -16.04 -5.00
C ILE A 43 7.30 -17.27 -5.39
N LEU A 44 7.78 -18.03 -4.42
CA LEU A 44 8.57 -19.24 -4.68
C LEU A 44 7.79 -20.28 -5.46
N ALA A 45 6.49 -20.46 -5.15
CA ALA A 45 5.62 -21.36 -5.90
C ALA A 45 5.36 -20.85 -7.33
N GLY A 46 5.17 -19.55 -7.50
CA GLY A 46 5.03 -18.91 -8.81
C GLY A 46 6.29 -19.08 -9.67
N LEU A 47 7.47 -18.83 -9.07
CA LEU A 47 8.77 -19.08 -9.71
C LEU A 47 8.93 -20.56 -10.06
N GLY A 48 8.67 -21.46 -9.13
CA GLY A 48 8.74 -22.91 -9.38
C GLY A 48 7.82 -23.37 -10.50
N THR A 49 6.60 -22.84 -10.56
CA THR A 49 5.64 -23.11 -11.64
C THR A 49 6.17 -22.56 -12.96
N TYR A 50 6.69 -21.35 -12.99
CA TYR A 50 7.25 -20.73 -14.17
C TYR A 50 8.44 -21.55 -14.73
N PHE A 51 9.42 -21.90 -13.90
CA PHE A 51 10.56 -22.71 -14.33
C PHE A 51 10.13 -24.13 -14.70
N GLY A 52 9.13 -24.69 -14.03
CA GLY A 52 8.53 -25.98 -14.44
C GLY A 52 7.92 -25.92 -15.85
N LEU A 53 7.20 -24.83 -16.15
CA LEU A 53 6.67 -24.61 -17.49
C LEU A 53 7.79 -24.42 -18.53
N ALA A 54 8.86 -23.69 -18.17
CA ALA A 54 10.02 -23.47 -19.03
C ALA A 54 10.74 -24.78 -19.37
N GLU A 55 10.86 -25.71 -18.41
CA GLU A 55 11.55 -26.96 -18.61
C GLU A 55 10.70 -28.01 -19.37
N PHE A 56 9.41 -28.15 -19.00
CA PHE A 56 8.60 -29.28 -19.46
C PHE A 56 7.63 -28.94 -20.59
N VAL A 57 7.32 -27.64 -20.82
CA VAL A 57 6.27 -27.24 -21.74
C VAL A 57 6.80 -26.35 -22.87
N ASP A 58 7.53 -25.30 -22.52
CA ASP A 58 7.96 -24.29 -23.48
C ASP A 58 9.37 -23.76 -23.15
N PRO A 59 10.42 -24.35 -23.76
CA PRO A 59 11.81 -23.92 -23.53
C PRO A 59 12.08 -22.46 -23.93
N SER A 60 11.20 -21.80 -24.70
CA SER A 60 11.39 -20.39 -25.07
C SER A 60 11.30 -19.45 -23.83
N LEU A 61 10.68 -19.91 -22.75
CA LEU A 61 10.58 -19.17 -21.49
C LEU A 61 11.94 -18.97 -20.78
N TRP A 62 12.98 -19.70 -21.17
CA TRP A 62 14.35 -19.47 -20.70
C TRP A 62 15.01 -18.22 -21.30
N LEU A 63 14.40 -17.61 -22.31
CA LEU A 63 14.89 -16.37 -22.87
C LEU A 63 14.35 -15.19 -22.04
N ILE A 64 15.25 -14.29 -21.64
CA ILE A 64 14.87 -13.07 -20.91
C ILE A 64 14.40 -11.99 -21.87
N GLU A 65 15.11 -11.84 -23.01
CA GLU A 65 14.80 -10.82 -24.01
C GLU A 65 13.48 -11.12 -24.73
N GLY A 66 12.57 -10.13 -24.70
CA GLY A 66 11.27 -10.24 -25.37
C GLY A 66 10.26 -11.16 -24.68
N ASN A 67 10.51 -11.63 -23.47
CA ASN A 67 9.61 -12.48 -22.72
C ASN A 67 8.60 -11.65 -21.91
N PRO A 68 7.31 -11.63 -22.31
CA PRO A 68 6.31 -10.80 -21.63
C PRO A 68 5.85 -11.36 -20.27
N LEU A 69 6.22 -12.60 -19.93
CA LEU A 69 5.79 -13.27 -18.69
C LEU A 69 6.66 -12.95 -17.47
N ILE A 70 7.84 -12.36 -17.66
CA ILE A 70 8.75 -11.98 -16.59
C ILE A 70 8.98 -10.46 -16.62
N ILE A 71 9.52 -9.92 -15.52
CA ILE A 71 9.88 -8.49 -15.44
C ILE A 71 10.90 -8.12 -16.53
N GLY A 72 11.80 -9.04 -16.86
CA GLY A 72 12.88 -8.80 -17.82
C GLY A 72 14.03 -8.00 -17.21
N THR A 73 15.03 -7.71 -18.04
CA THR A 73 16.17 -6.89 -17.63
C THR A 73 15.69 -5.47 -17.35
N LEU A 74 15.86 -5.01 -16.12
CA LEU A 74 15.66 -3.62 -15.79
C LEU A 74 16.70 -2.80 -16.57
N GLU A 75 16.28 -1.95 -17.48
CA GLU A 75 17.17 -1.13 -18.33
C GLU A 75 18.19 -0.31 -17.53
N ALA A 76 17.87 -0.02 -16.27
CA ALA A 76 18.80 0.60 -15.31
C ALA A 76 20.10 -0.18 -15.05
N GLN A 77 20.17 -1.47 -15.39
CA GLN A 77 21.40 -2.26 -15.20
C GLN A 77 22.52 -1.92 -16.20
N GLY A 78 22.19 -1.30 -17.35
CA GLY A 78 23.17 -0.89 -18.34
C GLY A 78 23.86 0.45 -18.07
N GLN A 79 23.17 1.39 -17.43
CA GLN A 79 23.65 2.76 -17.23
C GLN A 79 24.11 3.09 -15.80
N GLY A 80 23.81 2.25 -14.82
CA GLY A 80 24.12 2.48 -13.41
C GLY A 80 23.18 3.54 -12.76
N LEU A 81 22.96 3.41 -11.45
CA LEU A 81 22.10 4.31 -10.68
C LEU A 81 22.48 5.80 -10.84
N VAL A 82 23.79 6.10 -10.94
CA VAL A 82 24.28 7.47 -11.07
C VAL A 82 23.86 8.11 -12.40
N ALA A 83 23.90 7.35 -13.49
CA ALA A 83 23.48 7.84 -14.80
C ALA A 83 21.96 8.09 -14.84
N SER A 84 21.15 7.19 -14.31
CA SER A 84 19.69 7.36 -14.22
C SER A 84 19.31 8.59 -13.38
N VAL A 85 20.00 8.80 -12.25
CA VAL A 85 19.77 9.99 -11.41
C VAL A 85 20.21 11.27 -12.15
N THR A 86 21.33 11.25 -12.88
CA THR A 86 21.79 12.43 -13.64
C THR A 86 20.88 12.78 -14.82
N GLU A 87 20.30 11.79 -15.50
CA GLU A 87 19.28 12.04 -16.53
C GLU A 87 18.01 12.65 -15.93
N LEU A 88 17.53 12.13 -14.83
CA LEU A 88 16.37 12.68 -14.11
C LEU A 88 16.58 14.17 -13.77
N TRP A 89 17.76 14.55 -13.31
CA TRP A 89 18.06 15.94 -12.96
C TRP A 89 18.17 16.84 -14.20
N LYS A 90 18.56 16.33 -15.36
CA LYS A 90 18.52 17.08 -16.62
C LYS A 90 17.08 17.35 -17.04
N ASP A 91 16.23 16.33 -17.00
CA ASP A 91 14.82 16.45 -17.36
C ASP A 91 14.07 17.44 -16.45
N ILE A 92 14.42 17.49 -15.15
CA ILE A 92 13.87 18.48 -14.21
C ILE A 92 14.23 19.91 -14.61
N GLY A 93 15.42 20.12 -15.18
CA GLY A 93 15.87 21.43 -15.67
C GLY A 93 15.05 22.00 -16.83
N ASP A 94 14.39 21.14 -17.59
CA ASP A 94 13.56 21.49 -18.75
C ASP A 94 12.08 21.68 -18.41
N LEU A 95 11.66 21.44 -17.15
CA LEU A 95 10.28 21.60 -16.71
C LEU A 95 9.80 23.07 -16.76
N ARG A 96 8.64 23.26 -17.36
CA ARG A 96 7.98 24.57 -17.40
C ARG A 96 7.12 24.78 -16.14
N LEU A 97 7.14 25.99 -15.59
CA LEU A 97 6.34 26.34 -14.41
C LEU A 97 4.85 26.01 -14.54
N GLY A 98 4.30 26.09 -15.76
CA GLY A 98 2.90 25.73 -16.02
C GLY A 98 2.61 24.23 -15.83
N GLU A 99 3.56 23.36 -16.15
CA GLU A 99 3.45 21.92 -15.96
C GLU A 99 3.50 21.55 -14.47
N VAL A 100 4.40 22.19 -13.73
CA VAL A 100 4.51 22.04 -12.28
C VAL A 100 3.23 22.48 -11.57
N ALA A 101 2.62 23.60 -12.00
CA ALA A 101 1.35 24.06 -11.45
C ALA A 101 0.21 23.07 -11.69
N GLY A 102 0.20 22.41 -12.87
CA GLY A 102 -0.78 21.35 -13.17
C GLY A 102 -0.67 20.11 -12.27
N LEU A 103 0.53 19.81 -11.77
CA LEU A 103 0.78 18.67 -10.89
C LEU A 103 0.44 18.94 -9.42
N PHE A 104 0.31 20.21 -9.02
CA PHE A 104 0.16 20.60 -7.61
C PHE A 104 -1.05 19.94 -6.94
N GLY A 105 -2.21 19.90 -7.61
CA GLY A 105 -3.42 19.28 -7.08
C GLY A 105 -3.23 17.76 -6.81
N SER A 106 -2.62 17.07 -7.77
CA SER A 106 -2.34 15.63 -7.63
C SER A 106 -1.31 15.36 -6.54
N ALA A 107 -0.26 16.19 -6.45
CA ALA A 107 0.76 16.08 -5.43
C ALA A 107 0.20 16.31 -4.02
N LEU A 108 -0.67 17.33 -3.85
CA LEU A 108 -1.32 17.62 -2.57
C LEU A 108 -2.23 16.45 -2.15
N THR A 109 -3.02 15.92 -3.07
CA THR A 109 -3.89 14.78 -2.79
C THR A 109 -3.09 13.55 -2.39
N LEU A 110 -1.99 13.27 -3.10
CA LEU A 110 -1.09 12.18 -2.75
C LEU A 110 -0.46 12.38 -1.37
N ALA A 111 -0.02 13.60 -1.05
CA ALA A 111 0.55 13.93 0.26
C ALA A 111 -0.45 13.66 1.40
N VAL A 112 -1.71 14.06 1.23
CA VAL A 112 -2.78 13.78 2.21
C VAL A 112 -3.01 12.28 2.37
N LEU A 113 -3.10 11.53 1.26
CA LEU A 113 -3.28 10.07 1.30
C LEU A 113 -2.15 9.37 2.04
N LEU A 114 -0.90 9.68 1.69
CA LEU A 114 0.27 9.09 2.33
C LEU A 114 0.34 9.45 3.82
N SER A 115 -0.06 10.67 4.19
CA SER A 115 -0.13 11.11 5.59
C SER A 115 -1.16 10.31 6.39
N ILE A 116 -2.35 10.10 5.83
CA ILE A 116 -3.41 9.31 6.48
C ILE A 116 -2.95 7.85 6.66
N ASP A 117 -2.33 7.25 5.64
CA ASP A 117 -1.90 5.85 5.71
C ASP A 117 -0.78 5.64 6.73
N THR A 118 0.17 6.57 6.81
CA THR A 118 1.22 6.57 7.84
C THR A 118 0.64 6.71 9.23
N LEU A 119 -0.21 7.71 9.48
CA LEU A 119 -0.78 7.94 10.82
C LEU A 119 -1.67 6.77 11.26
N LYS A 120 -2.44 6.18 10.35
CA LYS A 120 -3.21 4.96 10.62
C LYS A 120 -2.28 3.81 11.07
N THR A 121 -1.17 3.62 10.38
CA THR A 121 -0.18 2.60 10.75
C THR A 121 0.44 2.90 12.12
N CYS A 122 0.79 4.14 12.42
CA CYS A 122 1.31 4.56 13.72
C CYS A 122 0.33 4.27 14.86
N ILE A 123 -0.96 4.57 14.68
CA ILE A 123 -2.00 4.29 15.69
C ILE A 123 -2.08 2.80 16.00
N VAL A 124 -2.05 1.94 14.99
CA VAL A 124 -2.09 0.48 15.18
C VAL A 124 -0.83 0.00 15.91
N VAL A 125 0.34 0.52 15.54
CA VAL A 125 1.61 0.17 16.22
C VAL A 125 1.58 0.61 17.67
N ASP A 126 1.08 1.80 17.97
CA ASP A 126 0.95 2.30 19.35
C ASP A 126 0.08 1.37 20.21
N GLN A 127 -1.03 0.90 19.67
CA GLN A 127 -1.91 -0.06 20.36
C GLN A 127 -1.19 -1.38 20.65
N LEU A 128 -0.41 -1.89 19.69
CA LEU A 128 0.30 -3.16 19.82
C LEU A 128 1.50 -3.07 20.76
N THR A 129 2.23 -1.96 20.70
CA THR A 129 3.47 -1.77 21.48
C THR A 129 3.24 -1.02 22.79
N ARG A 130 2.01 -0.54 23.05
CA ARG A 130 1.65 0.32 24.18
C ARG A 130 2.52 1.57 24.26
N SER A 131 2.88 2.13 23.11
CA SER A 131 3.61 3.38 22.96
C SER A 131 2.67 4.52 22.54
N ARG A 132 3.23 5.70 22.38
CA ARG A 132 2.54 6.85 21.81
C ARG A 132 3.49 7.57 20.88
N HIS A 133 3.08 7.71 19.62
CA HIS A 133 3.85 8.45 18.62
C HIS A 133 3.52 9.96 18.68
N ASP A 134 4.40 10.75 18.12
CA ASP A 134 4.21 12.18 17.85
C ASP A 134 3.86 12.34 16.38
N SER A 135 2.58 12.61 16.08
CA SER A 135 2.06 12.67 14.73
C SER A 135 2.72 13.75 13.87
N ASP A 136 2.99 14.92 14.44
CA ASP A 136 3.61 16.04 13.71
C ASP A 136 5.04 15.69 13.31
N ARG A 137 5.78 15.11 14.24
CA ARG A 137 7.16 14.69 14.01
C ARG A 137 7.25 13.57 12.99
N GLU A 138 6.30 12.64 13.01
CA GLU A 138 6.23 11.54 12.06
C GLU A 138 5.95 12.05 10.64
N LEU A 139 4.99 12.95 10.47
CA LEU A 139 4.67 13.52 9.16
C LEU A 139 5.83 14.37 8.60
N VAL A 140 6.51 15.15 9.44
CA VAL A 140 7.70 15.89 9.01
C VAL A 140 8.82 14.93 8.57
N ALA A 141 9.07 13.87 9.35
CA ALA A 141 10.08 12.86 9.01
C ALA A 141 9.76 12.15 7.68
N GLN A 142 8.49 11.80 7.47
CA GLN A 142 8.04 11.22 6.20
C GLN A 142 8.19 12.19 5.03
N GLY A 143 7.85 13.46 5.22
CA GLY A 143 8.04 14.48 4.19
C GLY A 143 9.51 14.60 3.79
N VAL A 144 10.42 14.65 4.76
CA VAL A 144 11.87 14.67 4.50
C VAL A 144 12.32 13.40 3.77
N ALA A 145 11.87 12.23 4.22
CA ALA A 145 12.21 10.96 3.58
C ALA A 145 11.73 10.90 2.12
N ASN A 146 10.53 11.40 1.82
CA ASN A 146 9.99 11.45 0.46
C ASN A 146 10.76 12.44 -0.43
N ILE A 147 11.19 13.59 0.11
CA ILE A 147 12.08 14.51 -0.61
C ILE A 147 13.41 13.82 -0.94
N CYS A 148 14.04 13.17 0.06
CA CYS A 148 15.28 12.43 -0.17
C CYS A 148 15.09 11.31 -1.21
N SER A 149 13.98 10.57 -1.16
CA SER A 149 13.64 9.55 -2.15
C SER A 149 13.54 10.17 -3.55
N ALA A 150 12.81 11.28 -3.71
CA ALA A 150 12.64 11.96 -4.98
C ALA A 150 13.97 12.45 -5.57
N THR A 151 14.92 12.91 -4.73
CA THR A 151 16.24 13.38 -5.23
C THR A 151 17.07 12.28 -5.91
N ILE A 152 16.81 11.02 -5.59
CA ILE A 152 17.47 9.86 -6.20
C ILE A 152 16.57 9.11 -7.20
N GLY A 153 15.45 9.74 -7.60
CA GLY A 153 14.51 9.14 -8.56
C GLY A 153 13.55 8.14 -7.97
N GLY A 154 13.42 8.09 -6.65
CA GLY A 154 12.47 7.21 -5.96
C GLY A 154 11.04 7.75 -5.97
N ILE A 155 10.09 6.86 -5.73
CA ILE A 155 8.67 7.17 -5.65
C ILE A 155 8.33 7.58 -4.20
N PRO A 156 7.41 8.54 -3.98
CA PRO A 156 6.91 8.85 -2.65
C PRO A 156 6.23 7.64 -2.00
N GLY A 157 6.48 7.44 -0.70
CA GLY A 157 5.94 6.33 0.06
C GLY A 157 5.29 6.75 1.37
N ALA A 158 4.60 5.82 1.99
CA ALA A 158 3.98 5.93 3.31
C ALA A 158 4.37 4.78 4.21
N GLY A 159 4.17 4.93 5.51
CA GLY A 159 4.30 3.85 6.47
C GLY A 159 3.27 2.75 6.21
N ALA A 160 3.72 1.60 5.72
CA ALA A 160 2.87 0.48 5.36
C ALA A 160 2.60 -0.45 6.55
N MET A 161 1.33 -0.72 6.84
CA MET A 161 0.92 -1.55 7.98
C MET A 161 1.45 -2.99 7.87
N GLY A 162 1.38 -3.61 6.70
CA GLY A 162 1.77 -5.01 6.50
C GLY A 162 3.22 -5.31 6.92
N PRO A 163 4.23 -4.69 6.30
CA PRO A 163 5.64 -4.85 6.67
C PRO A 163 5.91 -4.46 8.12
N THR A 164 5.29 -3.39 8.60
CA THR A 164 5.44 -2.92 9.98
C THR A 164 4.97 -3.96 11.00
N LEU A 165 3.81 -4.60 10.77
CA LEU A 165 3.31 -5.68 11.62
C LEU A 165 4.23 -6.90 11.60
N VAL A 166 4.76 -7.25 10.44
CA VAL A 166 5.74 -8.36 10.33
C VAL A 166 6.98 -8.05 11.15
N ASN A 167 7.52 -6.83 11.06
CA ASN A 167 8.67 -6.39 11.81
C ASN A 167 8.42 -6.44 13.33
N VAL A 168 7.32 -5.86 13.79
CA VAL A 168 6.94 -5.86 15.23
C VAL A 168 6.73 -7.29 15.75
N ASN A 169 6.03 -8.14 15.01
CA ASN A 169 5.77 -9.53 15.38
C ASN A 169 7.05 -10.39 15.37
N SER A 170 8.02 -10.03 14.54
CA SER A 170 9.35 -10.66 14.51
C SER A 170 10.30 -10.16 15.60
N GLY A 171 9.83 -9.26 16.47
CA GLY A 171 10.61 -8.76 17.60
C GLY A 171 11.34 -7.44 17.35
N GLY A 172 11.08 -6.74 16.25
CA GLY A 172 11.59 -5.40 15.99
C GLY A 172 11.08 -4.41 17.06
N ARG A 173 12.00 -3.78 17.77
CA ARG A 173 11.68 -2.88 18.91
C ARG A 173 12.31 -1.51 18.79
N THR A 174 13.25 -1.33 17.89
CA THR A 174 14.04 -0.11 17.79
C THR A 174 14.00 0.45 16.37
N ARG A 175 14.33 1.74 16.24
CA ARG A 175 14.47 2.42 14.95
C ARG A 175 15.52 1.76 14.04
N LEU A 176 16.49 1.07 14.63
CA LEU A 176 17.52 0.34 13.89
C LEU A 176 16.91 -0.76 12.99
N SER A 177 15.80 -1.37 13.41
CA SER A 177 15.10 -2.37 12.60
C SER A 177 14.61 -1.80 11.26
N GLY A 178 14.00 -0.61 11.27
CA GLY A 178 13.57 0.07 10.02
C GLY A 178 14.75 0.55 9.17
N ILE A 179 15.83 1.03 9.79
CA ILE A 179 17.04 1.44 9.07
C ILE A 179 17.65 0.23 8.36
N LEU A 180 17.77 -0.91 9.05
CA LEU A 180 18.30 -2.14 8.47
C LEU A 180 17.41 -2.69 7.37
N GLU A 181 16.09 -2.58 7.49
CA GLU A 181 15.16 -2.92 6.41
C GLU A 181 15.47 -2.14 5.14
N GLY A 182 15.62 -0.81 5.23
CA GLY A 182 16.00 0.02 4.09
C GLY A 182 17.36 -0.34 3.49
N VAL A 183 18.36 -0.59 4.34
CA VAL A 183 19.71 -1.02 3.89
C VAL A 183 19.64 -2.36 3.19
N PHE A 184 18.95 -3.35 3.76
CA PHE A 184 18.81 -4.66 3.13
C PHE A 184 18.02 -4.61 1.83
N ALA A 185 16.96 -3.76 1.75
CA ALA A 185 16.23 -3.55 0.52
C ALA A 185 17.12 -2.96 -0.57
N LEU A 186 17.95 -1.97 -0.24
CA LEU A 186 18.92 -1.38 -1.17
C LEU A 186 19.97 -2.41 -1.61
N VAL A 187 20.57 -3.16 -0.68
CA VAL A 187 21.52 -4.21 -1.00
C VAL A 187 20.89 -5.29 -1.87
N ALA A 188 19.66 -5.70 -1.56
CA ALA A 188 18.93 -6.67 -2.36
C ALA A 188 18.67 -6.15 -3.78
N ALA A 189 18.24 -4.90 -3.93
CA ALA A 189 18.02 -4.30 -5.23
C ALA A 189 19.30 -4.26 -6.08
N LEU A 190 20.45 -3.93 -5.47
CA LEU A 190 21.73 -3.85 -6.17
C LEU A 190 22.35 -5.22 -6.46
N ALA A 191 22.26 -6.14 -5.49
CA ALA A 191 22.91 -7.46 -5.61
C ALA A 191 22.05 -8.49 -6.34
N LEU A 192 20.72 -8.40 -6.19
CA LEU A 192 19.78 -9.38 -6.72
C LEU A 192 19.02 -8.89 -7.97
N GLY A 193 19.41 -7.76 -8.55
CA GLY A 193 18.74 -7.19 -9.72
C GLY A 193 18.57 -8.19 -10.87
N SER A 194 19.60 -9.00 -11.14
CA SER A 194 19.52 -10.05 -12.17
C SER A 194 18.53 -11.17 -11.81
N PHE A 195 18.34 -11.46 -10.52
CA PHE A 195 17.32 -12.42 -10.08
C PHE A 195 15.92 -11.84 -10.15
N LEU A 196 15.76 -10.52 -9.92
CA LEU A 196 14.49 -9.84 -10.03
C LEU A 196 13.94 -9.89 -11.47
N ALA A 197 14.83 -9.91 -12.46
CA ALA A 197 14.46 -10.02 -13.88
C ALA A 197 13.66 -11.31 -14.17
N TRP A 198 13.91 -12.37 -13.43
CA TRP A 198 13.24 -13.67 -13.60
C TRP A 198 11.89 -13.77 -12.88
N ILE A 199 11.50 -12.77 -12.11
CA ILE A 199 10.22 -12.81 -11.38
C ILE A 199 9.07 -12.74 -12.39
N PRO A 200 8.16 -13.74 -12.41
CA PRO A 200 7.00 -13.70 -13.30
C PRO A 200 6.04 -12.57 -12.92
N VAL A 201 5.64 -11.77 -13.90
CA VAL A 201 4.65 -10.69 -13.70
C VAL A 201 3.33 -11.23 -13.13
N ALA A 202 2.94 -12.43 -13.58
CA ALA A 202 1.76 -13.12 -13.08
C ALA A 202 1.85 -13.49 -11.59
N ALA A 203 3.06 -13.78 -11.07
CA ALA A 203 3.26 -14.03 -9.64
C ALA A 203 3.04 -12.75 -8.83
N LEU A 204 3.56 -11.62 -9.28
CA LEU A 204 3.32 -10.32 -8.64
C LEU A 204 1.83 -9.96 -8.66
N ALA A 205 1.16 -10.14 -9.81
CA ALA A 205 -0.27 -9.92 -9.93
C ALA A 205 -1.06 -10.82 -8.96
N GLY A 206 -0.68 -12.10 -8.82
CA GLY A 206 -1.27 -13.02 -7.86
C GLY A 206 -1.16 -12.52 -6.41
N ILE A 207 0.01 -12.01 -6.01
CA ILE A 207 0.18 -11.40 -4.68
C ILE A 207 -0.70 -10.18 -4.51
N LEU A 208 -0.74 -9.28 -5.51
CA LEU A 208 -1.57 -8.08 -5.45
C LEU A 208 -3.06 -8.42 -5.31
N ILE A 209 -3.53 -9.46 -5.98
CA ILE A 209 -4.91 -9.97 -5.82
C ILE A 209 -5.15 -10.43 -4.37
N VAL A 210 -4.24 -11.21 -3.79
CA VAL A 210 -4.37 -11.69 -2.41
C VAL A 210 -4.34 -10.53 -1.42
N VAL A 211 -3.43 -9.57 -1.62
CA VAL A 211 -3.36 -8.36 -0.79
C VAL A 211 -4.66 -7.57 -0.92
N GLY A 212 -5.15 -7.34 -2.14
CA GLY A 212 -6.42 -6.67 -2.38
C GLY A 212 -7.59 -7.34 -1.66
N ILE A 213 -7.69 -8.68 -1.74
CA ILE A 213 -8.74 -9.45 -1.02
C ILE A 213 -8.61 -9.28 0.50
N ARG A 214 -7.38 -9.28 1.04
CA ARG A 214 -7.14 -9.10 2.47
C ARG A 214 -7.39 -7.67 2.95
N MET A 215 -7.30 -6.70 2.07
CA MET A 215 -7.58 -5.29 2.35
C MET A 215 -9.09 -4.98 2.33
N ILE A 216 -9.92 -5.88 1.81
CA ILE A 216 -11.38 -5.70 1.86
C ILE A 216 -11.81 -5.79 3.33
N ASP A 217 -12.09 -4.62 3.89
CA ASP A 217 -12.67 -4.51 5.21
C ASP A 217 -14.16 -4.87 5.15
N ARG A 218 -14.61 -5.71 6.06
CA ARG A 218 -16.02 -6.10 6.17
C ARG A 218 -16.81 -5.20 7.13
N GLU A 219 -16.13 -4.39 7.92
CA GLU A 219 -16.78 -3.48 8.86
C GLU A 219 -17.76 -2.51 8.17
N PRO A 220 -17.41 -1.89 7.00
CA PRO A 220 -18.35 -1.01 6.31
C PRO A 220 -19.69 -1.66 5.93
N LEU A 221 -19.72 -2.98 5.75
CA LEU A 221 -20.95 -3.72 5.47
C LEU A 221 -21.90 -3.73 6.68
N HIS A 222 -21.38 -3.62 7.90
CA HIS A 222 -22.21 -3.50 9.11
C HIS A 222 -22.81 -2.11 9.29
N PHE A 223 -22.26 -1.07 8.64
CA PHE A 223 -22.78 0.30 8.69
C PHE A 223 -24.17 0.41 8.07
N VAL A 224 -24.54 -0.49 7.17
CA VAL A 224 -25.89 -0.55 6.57
C VAL A 224 -26.97 -0.94 7.60
N GLN A 225 -26.58 -1.65 8.66
CA GLN A 225 -27.54 -2.19 9.64
C GLN A 225 -27.99 -1.16 10.69
N SER A 226 -27.30 -0.03 10.81
CA SER A 226 -27.64 1.02 11.77
C SER A 226 -27.97 2.34 11.08
N ARG A 227 -29.08 2.96 11.48
CA ARG A 227 -29.46 4.30 10.96
C ARG A 227 -28.43 5.39 11.28
N ALA A 228 -27.63 5.20 12.33
CA ALA A 228 -26.58 6.15 12.71
C ALA A 228 -25.40 6.12 11.76
N THR A 229 -25.09 4.97 11.18
CA THR A 229 -23.88 4.72 10.36
C THR A 229 -24.15 4.61 8.85
N VAL A 230 -25.42 4.72 8.42
CA VAL A 230 -25.79 4.69 6.99
C VAL A 230 -25.10 5.80 6.19
N PHE A 231 -24.89 6.98 6.79
CA PHE A 231 -24.18 8.06 6.11
C PHE A 231 -22.72 7.74 5.85
N ASP A 232 -22.07 7.06 6.79
CA ASP A 232 -20.68 6.59 6.61
C ASP A 232 -20.60 5.59 5.47
N PHE A 233 -21.57 4.67 5.37
CA PHE A 233 -21.68 3.76 4.24
C PHE A 233 -21.86 4.48 2.89
N VAL A 234 -22.69 5.53 2.84
CA VAL A 234 -22.88 6.33 1.63
C VAL A 234 -21.57 7.01 1.21
N VAL A 235 -20.78 7.50 2.18
CA VAL A 235 -19.45 8.07 1.89
C VAL A 235 -18.52 7.00 1.32
N VAL A 236 -18.45 5.83 1.94
CA VAL A 236 -17.62 4.72 1.42
C VAL A 236 -18.04 4.37 0.00
N LEU A 237 -19.33 4.22 -0.26
CA LEU A 237 -19.85 3.91 -1.59
C LEU A 237 -19.50 5.02 -2.61
N ALA A 238 -19.66 6.28 -2.25
CA ALA A 238 -19.33 7.40 -3.12
C ALA A 238 -17.83 7.44 -3.47
N VAL A 239 -16.97 7.18 -2.49
CA VAL A 239 -15.52 7.09 -2.69
C VAL A 239 -15.17 5.93 -3.62
N VAL A 240 -15.77 4.76 -3.43
CA VAL A 240 -15.54 3.59 -4.29
C VAL A 240 -15.99 3.88 -5.72
N VAL A 241 -17.18 4.45 -5.92
CA VAL A 241 -17.68 4.82 -7.25
C VAL A 241 -16.77 5.86 -7.90
N ALA A 242 -16.35 6.89 -7.16
CA ALA A 242 -15.42 7.90 -7.67
C ALA A 242 -14.07 7.27 -8.06
N ALA A 243 -13.55 6.33 -7.27
CA ALA A 243 -12.30 5.62 -7.56
C ALA A 243 -12.38 4.81 -8.85
N LEU A 244 -13.51 4.17 -9.11
CA LEU A 244 -13.72 3.34 -10.30
C LEU A 244 -14.00 4.16 -11.56
N THR A 245 -14.62 5.34 -11.44
CA THR A 245 -15.06 6.15 -12.58
C THR A 245 -14.10 7.27 -12.94
N ILE A 246 -13.56 7.97 -11.95
CA ILE A 246 -12.74 9.17 -12.15
C ILE A 246 -11.27 8.87 -11.84
N GLY A 247 -11.00 7.93 -10.92
CA GLY A 247 -9.67 7.54 -10.47
C GLY A 247 -9.41 7.79 -9.00
N LEU A 248 -8.36 7.17 -8.49
CA LEU A 248 -8.04 7.11 -7.07
C LEU A 248 -7.76 8.49 -6.44
N ILE A 249 -7.14 9.39 -7.21
CA ILE A 249 -6.81 10.75 -6.75
C ILE A 249 -8.09 11.56 -6.49
N ALA A 250 -9.04 11.53 -7.45
CA ALA A 250 -10.30 12.22 -7.30
C ALA A 250 -11.16 11.61 -6.17
N ALA A 251 -11.14 10.28 -6.04
CA ALA A 251 -11.86 9.57 -4.99
C ALA A 251 -11.41 9.99 -3.58
N SER A 252 -10.11 10.18 -3.37
CA SER A 252 -9.62 10.64 -2.07
C SER A 252 -10.05 12.08 -1.75
N GLY A 253 -10.05 12.96 -2.75
CA GLY A 253 -10.59 14.32 -2.61
C GLY A 253 -12.08 14.30 -2.24
N VAL A 254 -12.87 13.48 -2.91
CA VAL A 254 -14.31 13.27 -2.59
C VAL A 254 -14.48 12.73 -1.18
N GLY A 255 -13.67 11.73 -0.78
CA GLY A 255 -13.71 11.15 0.56
C GLY A 255 -13.44 12.16 1.66
N VAL A 256 -12.38 12.96 1.52
CA VAL A 256 -12.03 14.02 2.47
C VAL A 256 -13.14 15.07 2.54
N ALA A 257 -13.66 15.53 1.40
CA ALA A 257 -14.72 16.52 1.37
C ALA A 257 -16.00 16.02 2.06
N LEU A 258 -16.42 14.79 1.79
CA LEU A 258 -17.58 14.17 2.42
C LEU A 258 -17.37 13.93 3.91
N ALA A 259 -16.18 13.49 4.33
CA ALA A 259 -15.85 13.31 5.74
C ALA A 259 -15.91 14.64 6.52
N ILE A 260 -15.42 15.73 5.94
CA ILE A 260 -15.52 17.08 6.53
C ILE A 260 -16.99 17.48 6.64
N LEU A 261 -17.80 17.26 5.61
CA LEU A 261 -19.23 17.59 5.63
C LEU A 261 -19.99 16.80 6.71
N LEU A 262 -19.71 15.51 6.87
CA LEU A 262 -20.29 14.69 7.93
C LEU A 262 -19.84 15.17 9.32
N PHE A 263 -18.58 15.48 9.49
CA PHE A 263 -18.05 16.02 10.75
C PHE A 263 -18.73 17.34 11.14
N VAL A 264 -18.85 18.28 10.19
CA VAL A 264 -19.57 19.55 10.41
C VAL A 264 -21.05 19.30 10.76
N ARG A 265 -21.71 18.37 10.08
CA ARG A 265 -23.09 17.99 10.37
C ARG A 265 -23.26 17.44 11.78
N GLU A 266 -22.36 16.56 12.23
CA GLU A 266 -22.38 16.01 13.60
C GLU A 266 -22.18 17.11 14.65
N GLN A 267 -21.28 18.05 14.39
CA GLN A 267 -21.06 19.19 15.29
C GLN A 267 -22.28 20.11 15.39
N ILE A 268 -23.00 20.32 14.29
CA ILE A 268 -24.21 21.16 14.27
C ILE A 268 -25.43 20.41 14.87
N GLY A 269 -25.52 19.09 14.64
CA GLY A 269 -26.63 18.24 15.12
C GLY A 269 -26.50 17.81 16.58
N GLY A 270 -25.33 17.86 17.14
CA GLY A 270 -25.04 17.57 18.53
C GLY A 270 -25.39 18.78 19.42
N ALA A 271 -26.65 18.93 19.85
CA ALA A 271 -26.94 19.79 20.97
C ALA A 271 -26.05 19.35 22.14
N VAL A 272 -25.10 20.20 22.51
CA VAL A 272 -24.24 19.99 23.68
C VAL A 272 -25.11 20.07 24.93
N VAL A 273 -25.87 19.03 25.23
CA VAL A 273 -26.42 18.82 26.56
C VAL A 273 -25.26 18.30 27.43
N ARG A 274 -24.45 19.22 27.91
CA ARG A 274 -23.60 18.93 29.07
C ARG A 274 -24.55 18.63 30.22
N HIS A 275 -24.75 17.38 30.57
CA HIS A 275 -25.32 17.00 31.82
C HIS A 275 -24.42 17.58 32.92
N LYS A 276 -24.89 18.70 33.53
CA LYS A 276 -24.34 19.16 34.80
C LYS A 276 -24.74 18.11 35.83
N VAL A 277 -23.82 17.22 36.15
CA VAL A 277 -23.92 16.37 37.35
C VAL A 277 -23.80 17.32 38.53
N TYR A 278 -24.91 17.67 39.11
CA TYR A 278 -24.94 18.30 40.43
C TYR A 278 -24.54 17.22 41.44
N ILE A 279 -23.28 17.20 41.87
CA ILE A 279 -22.84 16.47 43.06
C ILE A 279 -23.49 17.19 44.22
N ASN A 280 -24.56 16.65 44.75
CA ASN A 280 -25.19 17.14 45.96
C ASN A 280 -24.29 16.82 47.15
N GLN A 281 -23.44 17.79 47.52
CA GLN A 281 -22.70 17.76 48.78
C GLN A 281 -23.69 18.08 49.90
N THR A 282 -24.34 17.07 50.42
CA THR A 282 -25.01 17.17 51.72
C THR A 282 -24.70 15.94 52.54
N SER A 283 -23.98 16.22 53.54
CA SER A 283 -23.79 15.58 54.85
C SER A 283 -22.37 15.03 55.12
N SER A 284 -21.50 15.93 55.51
CA SER A 284 -20.48 15.61 56.49
C SER A 284 -21.15 15.49 57.87
N THR A 285 -21.34 14.28 58.33
CA THR A 285 -21.50 14.05 59.76
C THR A 285 -20.28 13.29 60.23
N TRP A 286 -19.46 14.00 61.00
CA TRP A 286 -18.41 13.43 61.80
C TRP A 286 -19.04 12.72 63.02
N VAL A 287 -18.75 11.46 63.23
CA VAL A 287 -18.64 10.81 64.54
C VAL A 287 -17.41 9.95 64.54
#